data_ff1ec8be8196fe248ea9072c1b21ad92
#
_entry.id   ff1ec8be8196fe248ea9072c1b21ad92
#
_cell.length_a   1.000
_cell.length_b   1.000
_cell.length_c   1.000
_cell.angle_alpha   90.00
_cell.angle_beta   90.00
_cell.angle_gamma   90.00
#
_symmetry.space_group_name_H-M   'P 1'
#
loop_
_entity.id
_entity.type
_entity.pdbx_description
1 polymer ?
#
loop_
_entity_poly.entity_id
_entity_poly.type
_entity_poly.pdbx_seq_one_letter_code
_entity_poly.pdbx_strand_id
1 'polypeptide(L)'
;VKAWVGGIEHDFFQYDHVKTTTKRQVGSTFKPIVYAAALESGVQPCELISAGQQTYIDKEGVKWTPRNTQNDYKVEYSMRGALSYSVNTVAVKLIVGAGVPNTIRLARKMGIVSELPEVPSIALGSSSISLMEMTGAYACIANEGVAVFPYYIETIHDLDGKEYTNFKREGTGKRAFSLETAKLVTRMMQSVVHEGTASRLRWKYGVLNDVAGKTGTTQANADGWFMAMTPKLVIGTWVGADDPRIRFRITELGQGSSTALPMVAYFMKQVNKDPAFKEISDAKFKPLPRELQGELDCDLYELSDELIEQIKHVVLKRDSIIQADTTVKPPNETFLEVLYKRKLKIMKANTPDTLKTNAIRILGGGD
;
A
#
# COMPACT_ATOMS: atom_id res chain seq x y z
N VAL A 1 -2.34 20.71 9.47
CA VAL A 1 -1.08 19.98 9.67
C VAL A 1 -0.76 19.94 11.13
N LYS A 2 -0.38 18.77 11.68
CA LYS A 2 -0.05 18.59 13.11
C LYS A 2 1.45 18.54 13.36
N ALA A 3 2.22 18.04 12.41
CA ALA A 3 3.68 18.00 12.45
C ALA A 3 4.25 18.12 11.06
N TRP A 4 5.40 18.75 10.94
CA TRP A 4 6.13 18.95 9.70
C TRP A 4 7.62 18.84 9.97
N VAL A 5 8.27 17.88 9.32
CA VAL A 5 9.72 17.68 9.44
C VAL A 5 10.28 17.61 8.02
N GLY A 6 10.80 18.72 7.54
CA GLY A 6 11.29 18.88 6.16
C GLY A 6 12.73 18.42 5.94
N GLY A 7 13.53 18.30 7.00
CA GLY A 7 14.92 17.88 6.97
C GLY A 7 15.44 17.49 8.34
N ILE A 8 16.67 16.96 8.41
CA ILE A 8 17.29 16.48 9.65
C ILE A 8 18.21 17.56 10.24
N GLU A 9 19.02 18.23 9.41
CA GLU A 9 19.99 19.24 9.81
C GLU A 9 19.73 20.54 9.05
N HIS A 10 18.96 21.45 9.65
CA HIS A 10 18.54 22.69 9.02
C HIS A 10 19.63 23.75 8.98
N ASP A 11 20.65 23.64 9.84
CA ASP A 11 21.72 24.65 9.95
C ASP A 11 22.62 24.68 8.71
N PHE A 12 22.84 23.53 8.07
CA PHE A 12 23.70 23.41 6.90
C PHE A 12 22.94 23.21 5.59
N PHE A 13 21.77 22.55 5.63
CA PHE A 13 20.99 22.25 4.44
C PHE A 13 19.51 22.53 4.67
N GLN A 14 19.07 23.70 4.22
CA GLN A 14 17.72 24.21 4.47
C GLN A 14 16.68 23.77 3.43
N TYR A 15 16.91 22.63 2.79
CA TYR A 15 15.98 22.11 1.80
C TYR A 15 14.83 21.35 2.46
N ASP A 16 13.61 21.83 2.26
CA ASP A 16 12.43 21.22 2.84
C ASP A 16 11.84 20.17 1.88
N HIS A 17 11.94 18.89 2.27
CA HIS A 17 11.47 17.74 1.52
C HIS A 17 9.94 17.53 1.58
N VAL A 18 9.21 18.26 2.43
CA VAL A 18 7.75 18.12 2.58
C VAL A 18 6.97 19.09 1.69
N LYS A 19 7.54 20.27 1.42
CA LYS A 19 6.85 21.35 0.69
C LYS A 19 6.36 20.90 -0.71
N THR A 20 5.33 21.54 -1.22
CA THR A 20 4.68 21.21 -2.49
C THR A 20 5.58 21.35 -3.72
N THR A 21 6.66 22.16 -3.62
CA THR A 21 7.66 22.33 -4.69
C THR A 21 8.70 21.21 -4.73
N THR A 22 8.88 20.46 -3.64
CA THR A 22 9.79 19.32 -3.58
C THR A 22 9.02 18.06 -3.96
N LYS A 23 9.36 17.49 -5.10
CA LYS A 23 8.64 16.36 -5.68
C LYS A 23 9.58 15.18 -5.86
N ARG A 24 9.10 13.99 -5.48
CA ARG A 24 9.82 12.72 -5.62
C ARG A 24 8.89 11.68 -6.22
N GLN A 25 9.45 10.72 -6.93
CA GLN A 25 8.70 9.62 -7.50
C GLN A 25 8.02 8.82 -6.39
N VAL A 26 6.69 8.66 -6.47
CA VAL A 26 5.90 8.13 -5.35
C VAL A 26 5.80 6.60 -5.31
N GLY A 27 6.15 5.93 -6.41
CA GLY A 27 6.10 4.48 -6.48
C GLY A 27 4.71 3.94 -6.13
N SER A 28 4.68 2.77 -5.53
CA SER A 28 3.42 2.06 -5.21
C SER A 28 2.49 2.76 -4.23
N THR A 29 2.85 3.94 -3.67
CA THR A 29 1.90 4.73 -2.86
C THR A 29 0.80 5.36 -3.71
N PHE A 30 0.94 5.41 -5.03
CA PHE A 30 -0.12 5.87 -5.93
C PHE A 30 -1.24 4.82 -6.13
N LYS A 31 -0.98 3.55 -5.87
CA LYS A 31 -1.93 2.45 -6.11
C LYS A 31 -3.30 2.63 -5.44
N PRO A 32 -3.45 3.09 -4.18
CA PRO A 32 -4.78 3.29 -3.59
C PRO A 32 -5.67 4.23 -4.40
N ILE A 33 -5.10 5.22 -5.10
CA ILE A 33 -5.85 6.13 -6.00
C ILE A 33 -6.33 5.36 -7.24
N VAL A 34 -5.50 4.49 -7.80
CA VAL A 34 -5.87 3.61 -8.92
C VAL A 34 -7.00 2.66 -8.52
N TYR A 35 -6.92 2.08 -7.33
CA TYR A 35 -7.93 1.16 -6.80
C TYR A 35 -9.26 1.89 -6.54
N ALA A 36 -9.20 3.11 -6.02
CA ALA A 36 -10.40 3.95 -5.89
C ALA A 36 -11.05 4.23 -7.26
N ALA A 37 -10.25 4.57 -8.27
CA ALA A 37 -10.75 4.80 -9.63
C ALA A 37 -11.35 3.53 -10.25
N ALA A 38 -10.77 2.35 -10.00
CA ALA A 38 -11.29 1.08 -10.48
C ALA A 38 -12.65 0.74 -9.84
N LEU A 39 -12.79 0.93 -8.53
CA LEU A 39 -14.07 0.76 -7.82
C LEU A 39 -15.13 1.72 -8.33
N GLU A 40 -14.80 3.00 -8.52
CA GLU A 40 -15.73 4.01 -9.09
C GLU A 40 -16.12 3.68 -10.54
N SER A 41 -15.35 2.87 -11.25
CA SER A 41 -15.67 2.37 -12.59
C SER A 41 -16.44 1.04 -12.59
N GLY A 42 -16.77 0.48 -11.42
CA GLY A 42 -17.57 -0.73 -11.24
C GLY A 42 -16.81 -2.05 -11.16
N VAL A 43 -15.47 -2.01 -11.03
CA VAL A 43 -14.68 -3.23 -10.80
C VAL A 43 -15.05 -3.80 -9.42
N GLN A 44 -15.36 -5.09 -9.36
CA GLN A 44 -15.75 -5.75 -8.13
C GLN A 44 -14.52 -6.10 -7.27
N PRO A 45 -14.55 -5.87 -5.95
CA PRO A 45 -13.38 -6.09 -5.08
C PRO A 45 -12.88 -7.52 -5.05
N CYS A 46 -13.77 -8.49 -5.22
CA CYS A 46 -13.49 -9.92 -5.17
C CYS A 46 -13.24 -10.56 -6.55
N GLU A 47 -13.38 -9.79 -7.62
CA GLU A 47 -13.00 -10.29 -8.95
C GLU A 47 -11.54 -10.69 -8.97
N LEU A 48 -11.28 -11.91 -9.45
CA LEU A 48 -9.92 -12.42 -9.57
C LEU A 48 -9.26 -11.86 -10.82
N ILE A 49 -8.14 -11.20 -10.64
CA ILE A 49 -7.38 -10.55 -11.70
C ILE A 49 -6.04 -11.25 -11.84
N SER A 50 -5.78 -11.82 -13.01
CA SER A 50 -4.53 -12.49 -13.31
C SER A 50 -3.32 -11.54 -13.18
N ALA A 51 -2.29 -11.97 -12.48
CA ALA A 51 -1.00 -11.29 -12.42
C ALA A 51 -0.14 -11.48 -13.69
N GLY A 52 -0.64 -12.19 -14.69
CA GLY A 52 0.04 -12.42 -15.95
C GLY A 52 0.49 -11.12 -16.63
N GLN A 53 1.68 -11.15 -17.23
CA GLN A 53 2.27 -10.01 -17.93
C GLN A 53 1.47 -9.66 -19.18
N GLN A 54 1.32 -8.36 -19.42
CA GLN A 54 0.73 -7.81 -20.63
C GLN A 54 1.62 -6.68 -21.13
N THR A 55 1.85 -6.62 -22.45
CA THR A 55 2.59 -5.53 -23.08
C THR A 55 1.62 -4.43 -23.49
N TYR A 56 1.92 -3.21 -23.11
CA TYR A 56 1.19 -2.00 -23.49
C TYR A 56 2.00 -1.24 -24.53
N ILE A 57 1.31 -0.58 -25.44
CA ILE A 57 1.92 0.23 -26.52
C ILE A 57 1.38 1.65 -26.32
N ASP A 58 2.27 2.63 -26.21
CA ASP A 58 1.88 4.05 -26.12
C ASP A 58 1.53 4.65 -27.50
N LYS A 59 1.19 5.93 -27.51
CA LYS A 59 0.80 6.66 -28.73
C LYS A 59 1.96 6.80 -29.72
N GLU A 60 3.19 6.74 -29.24
CA GLU A 60 4.43 6.80 -30.00
C GLU A 60 4.88 5.40 -30.50
N GLY A 61 4.15 4.34 -30.15
CA GLY A 61 4.46 2.96 -30.53
C GLY A 61 5.50 2.27 -29.63
N VAL A 62 5.88 2.89 -28.51
CA VAL A 62 6.83 2.33 -27.55
C VAL A 62 6.17 1.21 -26.76
N LYS A 63 6.79 0.05 -26.76
CA LYS A 63 6.32 -1.14 -26.01
C LYS A 63 6.81 -1.11 -24.58
N TRP A 64 5.91 -1.32 -23.65
CA TRP A 64 6.22 -1.42 -22.23
C TRP A 64 5.50 -2.60 -21.58
N THR A 65 6.24 -3.42 -20.82
CA THR A 65 5.71 -4.57 -20.09
C THR A 65 6.01 -4.40 -18.60
N PRO A 66 4.99 -4.19 -17.74
CA PRO A 66 5.19 -4.09 -16.29
C PRO A 66 5.71 -5.40 -15.72
N ARG A 67 6.58 -5.28 -14.70
CA ARG A 67 7.13 -6.42 -13.96
C ARG A 67 6.71 -6.38 -12.51
N ASN A 68 6.35 -7.52 -11.96
CA ASN A 68 6.18 -7.69 -10.52
C ASN A 68 7.53 -7.80 -9.82
N THR A 69 7.59 -7.39 -8.56
CA THR A 69 8.80 -7.57 -7.72
C THR A 69 9.06 -9.06 -7.45
N GLN A 70 7.98 -9.85 -7.41
CA GLN A 70 8.01 -11.30 -7.26
C GLN A 70 7.61 -11.96 -8.59
N ASN A 71 8.08 -13.17 -8.83
CA ASN A 71 7.72 -13.92 -10.03
C ASN A 71 6.39 -14.67 -9.83
N ASP A 72 5.31 -13.90 -9.61
CA ASP A 72 3.97 -14.39 -9.28
C ASP A 72 2.98 -14.31 -10.46
N TYR A 73 3.48 -14.36 -11.69
CA TYR A 73 2.67 -14.15 -12.91
C TYR A 73 1.59 -15.19 -13.17
N LYS A 74 1.64 -16.34 -12.49
CA LYS A 74 0.64 -17.42 -12.58
C LYS A 74 -0.43 -17.35 -11.49
N VAL A 75 -0.39 -16.32 -10.64
CA VAL A 75 -1.33 -16.11 -9.53
C VAL A 75 -2.47 -15.22 -9.99
N GLU A 76 -3.66 -15.48 -9.52
CA GLU A 76 -4.81 -14.59 -9.62
C GLU A 76 -5.07 -13.94 -8.27
N TYR A 77 -5.35 -12.64 -8.27
CA TYR A 77 -5.54 -11.85 -7.06
C TYR A 77 -6.88 -11.16 -7.06
N SER A 78 -7.57 -11.18 -5.92
CA SER A 78 -8.59 -10.18 -5.63
C SER A 78 -7.96 -8.79 -5.52
N MET A 79 -8.74 -7.72 -5.66
CA MET A 79 -8.23 -6.36 -5.46
C MET A 79 -7.55 -6.22 -4.10
N ARG A 80 -8.13 -6.78 -3.03
CA ARG A 80 -7.55 -6.77 -1.68
C ARG A 80 -6.17 -7.43 -1.65
N GLY A 81 -6.03 -8.60 -2.26
CA GLY A 81 -4.77 -9.34 -2.33
C GLY A 81 -3.72 -8.60 -3.15
N ALA A 82 -4.10 -8.11 -4.33
CA ALA A 82 -3.18 -7.39 -5.21
C ALA A 82 -2.66 -6.10 -4.57
N LEU A 83 -3.48 -5.36 -3.81
CA LEU A 83 -3.03 -4.19 -3.06
C LEU A 83 -2.13 -4.58 -1.89
N SER A 84 -2.46 -5.66 -1.15
CA SER A 84 -1.70 -6.16 0.00
C SER A 84 -0.28 -6.55 -0.38
N TYR A 85 -0.11 -7.27 -1.48
CA TYR A 85 1.19 -7.68 -2.00
C TYR A 85 1.80 -6.68 -3.00
N SER A 86 1.07 -5.59 -3.27
CA SER A 86 1.54 -4.51 -4.16
C SER A 86 1.85 -4.98 -5.58
N VAL A 87 1.01 -5.87 -6.15
CA VAL A 87 1.18 -6.47 -7.47
C VAL A 87 1.12 -5.40 -8.56
N ASN A 88 2.16 -5.30 -9.36
CA ASN A 88 2.29 -4.23 -10.37
C ASN A 88 1.41 -4.48 -11.59
N THR A 89 1.42 -5.70 -12.11
CA THR A 89 0.65 -6.06 -13.31
C THR A 89 -0.84 -5.88 -13.12
N VAL A 90 -1.36 -6.22 -11.92
CA VAL A 90 -2.77 -5.99 -11.57
C VAL A 90 -3.08 -4.50 -11.48
N ALA A 91 -2.22 -3.69 -10.82
CA ALA A 91 -2.45 -2.26 -10.73
C ALA A 91 -2.51 -1.57 -12.12
N VAL A 92 -1.68 -2.05 -13.07
CA VAL A 92 -1.71 -1.54 -14.44
C VAL A 92 -2.97 -1.99 -15.19
N LYS A 93 -3.43 -3.21 -15.00
CA LYS A 93 -4.72 -3.67 -15.57
C LYS A 93 -5.89 -2.85 -15.03
N LEU A 94 -5.90 -2.56 -13.73
CA LEU A 94 -6.94 -1.75 -13.09
C LEU A 94 -6.99 -0.32 -13.64
N ILE A 95 -5.84 0.36 -13.80
CA ILE A 95 -5.85 1.73 -14.33
C ILE A 95 -6.26 1.77 -15.80
N VAL A 96 -5.89 0.77 -16.58
CA VAL A 96 -6.31 0.67 -17.99
C VAL A 96 -7.81 0.42 -18.07
N GLY A 97 -8.35 -0.48 -17.25
CA GLY A 97 -9.80 -0.76 -17.17
C GLY A 97 -10.61 0.45 -16.71
N ALA A 98 -10.16 1.15 -15.67
CA ALA A 98 -10.81 2.38 -15.17
C ALA A 98 -10.63 3.58 -16.11
N GLY A 99 -9.63 3.55 -16.97
CA GLY A 99 -9.22 4.65 -17.82
C GLY A 99 -8.21 5.57 -17.13
N VAL A 100 -7.03 5.73 -17.73
CA VAL A 100 -5.96 6.61 -17.20
C VAL A 100 -6.46 8.05 -16.97
N PRO A 101 -7.21 8.70 -17.92
CA PRO A 101 -7.75 10.03 -17.69
C PRO A 101 -8.72 10.11 -16.52
N ASN A 102 -9.52 9.08 -16.29
CA ASN A 102 -10.46 9.02 -15.15
C ASN A 102 -9.70 8.99 -13.82
N THR A 103 -8.65 8.17 -13.74
CA THR A 103 -7.78 8.10 -12.56
C THR A 103 -7.07 9.42 -12.30
N ILE A 104 -6.58 10.11 -13.34
CA ILE A 104 -5.98 11.43 -13.20
C ILE A 104 -7.01 12.45 -12.69
N ARG A 105 -8.24 12.45 -13.23
CA ARG A 105 -9.31 13.34 -12.73
C ARG A 105 -9.63 13.07 -11.26
N LEU A 106 -9.65 11.80 -10.85
CA LEU A 106 -9.84 11.44 -9.45
C LEU A 106 -8.70 11.96 -8.58
N ALA A 107 -7.44 11.75 -8.97
CA ALA A 107 -6.27 12.27 -8.28
C ALA A 107 -6.32 13.81 -8.10
N ARG A 108 -6.75 14.53 -9.15
CA ARG A 108 -6.98 15.98 -9.08
C ARG A 108 -8.04 16.36 -8.04
N LYS A 109 -9.16 15.64 -8.00
CA LYS A 109 -10.21 15.86 -6.97
C LYS A 109 -9.71 15.58 -5.56
N MET A 110 -8.74 14.67 -5.40
CA MET A 110 -8.09 14.37 -4.12
C MET A 110 -7.03 15.39 -3.71
N GLY A 111 -6.75 16.41 -4.54
CA GLY A 111 -5.82 17.50 -4.22
C GLY A 111 -4.42 17.37 -4.82
N ILE A 112 -4.16 16.40 -5.69
CA ILE A 112 -2.87 16.28 -6.40
C ILE A 112 -2.84 17.28 -7.56
N VAL A 113 -1.93 18.25 -7.50
CA VAL A 113 -1.71 19.29 -8.54
C VAL A 113 -0.45 19.03 -9.38
N SER A 114 0.44 18.16 -8.90
CA SER A 114 1.64 17.74 -9.64
C SER A 114 1.27 17.11 -10.98
N GLU A 115 2.15 17.25 -11.97
CA GLU A 115 1.94 16.71 -13.30
C GLU A 115 1.76 15.17 -13.27
N LEU A 116 0.74 14.70 -13.98
CA LEU A 116 0.39 13.29 -14.13
C LEU A 116 0.29 12.98 -15.63
N PRO A 117 1.28 12.33 -16.23
CA PRO A 117 1.24 11.97 -17.66
C PRO A 117 0.15 10.92 -17.92
N GLU A 118 -0.50 11.00 -19.09
CA GLU A 118 -1.55 10.07 -19.50
C GLU A 118 -0.98 8.74 -20.01
N VAL A 119 -0.23 8.04 -19.15
CA VAL A 119 0.36 6.74 -19.46
C VAL A 119 0.02 5.71 -18.38
N PRO A 120 -0.14 4.42 -18.74
CA PRO A 120 -0.48 3.38 -17.77
C PRO A 120 0.52 3.23 -16.62
N SER A 121 1.78 3.62 -16.83
CA SER A 121 2.83 3.49 -15.81
C SER A 121 2.61 4.38 -14.59
N ILE A 122 1.73 5.38 -14.62
CA ILE A 122 1.36 6.14 -13.41
C ILE A 122 0.73 5.26 -12.35
N ALA A 123 0.13 4.10 -12.72
CA ALA A 123 -0.36 3.11 -11.76
C ALA A 123 0.73 2.62 -10.79
N LEU A 124 1.97 2.66 -11.25
CA LEU A 124 3.14 2.26 -10.46
C LEU A 124 3.82 3.45 -9.77
N GLY A 125 3.21 4.66 -9.87
CA GLY A 125 3.73 5.88 -9.28
C GLY A 125 4.98 6.40 -9.97
N SER A 126 5.02 6.36 -11.31
CA SER A 126 6.11 6.93 -12.11
C SER A 126 6.18 8.46 -12.05
N SER A 127 5.12 9.12 -11.57
CA SER A 127 5.06 10.58 -11.41
C SER A 127 5.78 11.05 -10.15
N SER A 128 6.35 12.23 -10.21
CA SER A 128 6.93 12.92 -9.05
C SER A 128 5.88 13.82 -8.40
N ILE A 129 5.56 13.54 -7.14
CA ILE A 129 4.53 14.23 -6.35
C ILE A 129 5.15 14.59 -5.00
N SER A 130 4.73 15.69 -4.39
CA SER A 130 5.24 16.09 -3.08
C SER A 130 4.66 15.22 -1.96
N LEU A 131 5.40 15.13 -0.84
CA LEU A 131 4.92 14.43 0.35
C LEU A 131 3.64 15.06 0.89
N MET A 132 3.52 16.39 0.82
CA MET A 132 2.33 17.12 1.23
C MET A 132 1.10 16.72 0.39
N GLU A 133 1.21 16.70 -0.94
CA GLU A 133 0.10 16.30 -1.81
C GLU A 133 -0.34 14.86 -1.58
N MET A 134 0.64 13.94 -1.45
CA MET A 134 0.32 12.54 -1.16
C MET A 134 -0.36 12.39 0.21
N THR A 135 0.10 13.12 1.23
CA THR A 135 -0.54 13.09 2.56
C THR A 135 -1.97 13.64 2.49
N GLY A 136 -2.20 14.71 1.73
CA GLY A 136 -3.54 15.26 1.47
C GLY A 136 -4.46 14.27 0.74
N ALA A 137 -3.94 13.57 -0.27
CA ALA A 137 -4.70 12.55 -1.00
C ALA A 137 -5.10 11.37 -0.08
N TYR A 138 -4.21 10.93 0.81
CA TYR A 138 -4.55 9.91 1.82
C TYR A 138 -5.52 10.45 2.87
N ALA A 139 -5.42 11.74 3.22
CA ALA A 139 -6.41 12.37 4.09
C ALA A 139 -7.81 12.39 3.46
N CYS A 140 -7.92 12.52 2.13
CA CYS A 140 -9.18 12.37 1.41
C CYS A 140 -9.77 10.97 1.59
N ILE A 141 -8.94 9.89 1.52
CA ILE A 141 -9.41 8.52 1.78
C ILE A 141 -9.88 8.39 3.23
N ALA A 142 -9.06 8.83 4.20
CA ALA A 142 -9.39 8.77 5.62
C ALA A 142 -10.64 9.60 5.99
N ASN A 143 -10.90 10.68 5.24
CA ASN A 143 -12.06 11.56 5.36
C ASN A 143 -13.24 11.10 4.49
N GLU A 144 -13.39 9.80 4.33
CA GLU A 144 -14.53 9.17 3.68
C GLU A 144 -14.79 9.69 2.24
N GLY A 145 -13.72 9.97 1.49
CA GLY A 145 -13.78 10.41 0.08
C GLY A 145 -14.00 11.92 -0.12
N VAL A 146 -13.98 12.70 0.94
CA VAL A 146 -14.06 14.18 0.87
C VAL A 146 -12.65 14.75 0.90
N ALA A 147 -12.31 15.55 -0.09
CA ALA A 147 -10.99 16.16 -0.21
C ALA A 147 -10.63 17.03 1.00
N VAL A 148 -9.37 17.00 1.37
CA VAL A 148 -8.81 17.82 2.46
C VAL A 148 -7.61 18.56 1.92
N PHE A 149 -7.60 19.87 2.09
CA PHE A 149 -6.46 20.70 1.74
C PHE A 149 -5.65 20.99 3.00
N PRO A 150 -4.43 20.43 3.13
CA PRO A 150 -3.61 20.63 4.31
C PRO A 150 -3.26 22.11 4.51
N TYR A 151 -3.49 22.64 5.71
CA TYR A 151 -3.06 23.97 6.12
C TYR A 151 -2.29 23.88 7.42
N TYR A 152 -1.38 24.82 7.67
CA TYR A 152 -0.58 24.96 8.89
C TYR A 152 -0.74 26.35 9.53
N ILE A 153 -1.34 27.31 8.80
CA ILE A 153 -1.81 28.59 9.32
C ILE A 153 -3.33 28.53 9.35
N GLU A 154 -3.95 28.72 10.50
CA GLU A 154 -5.42 28.68 10.62
C GLU A 154 -6.05 29.99 10.17
N THR A 155 -5.57 31.11 10.72
CA THR A 155 -6.10 32.44 10.47
C THR A 155 -4.98 33.46 10.44
N ILE A 156 -5.18 34.54 9.70
CA ILE A 156 -4.33 35.74 9.72
C ILE A 156 -5.23 36.93 10.08
N HIS A 157 -4.83 37.69 11.12
CA HIS A 157 -5.50 38.90 11.58
C HIS A 157 -4.54 40.09 11.46
N ASP A 158 -5.09 41.31 11.32
CA ASP A 158 -4.33 42.53 11.50
C ASP A 158 -4.18 42.88 12.98
N LEU A 159 -3.49 43.97 13.26
CA LEU A 159 -3.27 44.46 14.64
C LEU A 159 -4.57 44.91 15.34
N ASP A 160 -5.61 45.22 14.58
CA ASP A 160 -6.92 45.62 15.06
C ASP A 160 -7.86 44.41 15.25
N GLY A 161 -7.35 43.19 15.01
CA GLY A 161 -8.10 41.95 15.18
C GLY A 161 -9.01 41.58 14.02
N LYS A 162 -8.97 42.30 12.91
CA LYS A 162 -9.75 41.98 11.71
C LYS A 162 -9.16 40.76 11.00
N GLU A 163 -10.00 39.76 10.76
CA GLU A 163 -9.61 38.55 10.01
C GLU A 163 -9.38 38.85 8.52
N TYR A 164 -8.15 38.63 8.03
CA TYR A 164 -7.81 38.72 6.62
C TYR A 164 -8.13 37.43 5.87
N THR A 165 -7.84 36.28 6.46
CA THR A 165 -8.09 34.98 5.85
C THR A 165 -8.26 33.90 6.91
N ASN A 166 -8.98 32.84 6.54
CA ASN A 166 -9.26 31.69 7.40
C ASN A 166 -9.12 30.41 6.60
N PHE A 167 -7.92 29.85 6.60
CA PHE A 167 -7.57 28.61 5.89
C PHE A 167 -8.34 27.39 6.42
N LYS A 168 -8.81 27.41 7.64
CA LYS A 168 -9.62 26.32 8.22
C LYS A 168 -10.97 26.15 7.51
N ARG A 169 -11.59 27.26 7.07
CA ARG A 169 -12.84 27.21 6.29
C ARG A 169 -12.62 26.66 4.89
N GLU A 170 -11.44 26.91 4.32
CA GLU A 170 -11.06 26.49 2.98
C GLU A 170 -10.46 25.07 2.94
N GLY A 171 -10.13 24.51 4.11
CA GLY A 171 -9.44 23.22 4.23
C GLY A 171 -10.27 21.99 3.87
N THR A 172 -11.60 22.14 3.65
CA THR A 172 -12.50 21.04 3.27
C THR A 172 -12.98 21.23 1.84
N GLY A 173 -12.60 20.30 0.98
CA GLY A 173 -12.98 20.29 -0.42
C GLY A 173 -14.32 19.59 -0.69
N LYS A 174 -14.58 19.38 -1.98
CA LYS A 174 -15.72 18.60 -2.46
C LYS A 174 -15.43 17.10 -2.34
N ARG A 175 -16.48 16.29 -2.40
CA ARG A 175 -16.36 14.83 -2.52
C ARG A 175 -15.62 14.46 -3.81
N ALA A 176 -14.56 13.69 -3.65
CA ALA A 176 -13.73 13.19 -4.77
C ALA A 176 -14.28 11.87 -5.32
N PHE A 177 -14.75 10.98 -4.41
CA PHE A 177 -15.32 9.67 -4.72
C PHE A 177 -16.30 9.24 -3.61
N SER A 178 -17.02 8.13 -3.83
CA SER A 178 -18.09 7.68 -2.95
C SER A 178 -17.57 7.30 -1.54
N LEU A 179 -18.47 7.34 -0.55
CA LEU A 179 -18.23 6.85 0.80
C LEU A 179 -17.88 5.36 0.80
N GLU A 180 -18.55 4.62 -0.06
CA GLU A 180 -18.40 3.19 -0.25
C GLU A 180 -16.98 2.85 -0.72
N THR A 181 -16.53 3.48 -1.80
CA THR A 181 -15.15 3.36 -2.29
C THR A 181 -14.12 3.72 -1.21
N ALA A 182 -14.34 4.79 -0.44
CA ALA A 182 -13.42 5.18 0.63
C ALA A 182 -13.28 4.08 1.68
N LYS A 183 -14.39 3.46 2.08
CA LYS A 183 -14.41 2.37 3.06
C LYS A 183 -13.74 1.11 2.53
N LEU A 184 -14.04 0.71 1.29
CA LEU A 184 -13.43 -0.45 0.64
C LEU A 184 -11.90 -0.28 0.50
N VAL A 185 -11.45 0.88 0.00
CA VAL A 185 -10.00 1.19 -0.12
C VAL A 185 -9.33 1.18 1.25
N THR A 186 -9.95 1.78 2.27
CA THR A 186 -9.42 1.76 3.65
C THR A 186 -9.24 0.33 4.14
N ARG A 187 -10.24 -0.56 3.95
CA ARG A 187 -10.15 -1.97 4.35
C ARG A 187 -9.07 -2.72 3.60
N MET A 188 -8.96 -2.52 2.28
CA MET A 188 -7.86 -3.10 1.51
C MET A 188 -6.50 -2.62 2.01
N MET A 189 -6.36 -1.33 2.38
CA MET A 189 -5.14 -0.79 2.95
C MET A 189 -4.85 -1.30 4.37
N GLN A 190 -5.86 -1.67 5.17
CA GLN A 190 -5.66 -2.39 6.44
C GLN A 190 -5.05 -3.77 6.18
N SER A 191 -5.47 -4.50 5.14
CA SER A 191 -4.86 -5.79 4.76
C SER A 191 -3.37 -5.64 4.40
N VAL A 192 -2.95 -4.52 3.78
CA VAL A 192 -1.52 -4.24 3.53
C VAL A 192 -0.71 -4.25 4.85
N VAL A 193 -1.30 -3.70 5.94
CA VAL A 193 -0.66 -3.63 7.27
C VAL A 193 -0.78 -4.96 8.04
N HIS A 194 -1.87 -5.69 7.84
CA HIS A 194 -2.09 -6.95 8.58
C HIS A 194 -1.27 -8.11 8.01
N GLU A 195 -1.23 -8.24 6.69
CA GLU A 195 -0.68 -9.43 6.02
C GLU A 195 0.18 -9.13 4.79
N GLY A 196 0.23 -7.86 4.36
CA GLY A 196 0.92 -7.41 3.16
C GLY A 196 2.30 -6.82 3.42
N THR A 197 2.72 -5.93 2.51
CA THR A 197 4.05 -5.31 2.48
C THR A 197 4.38 -4.45 3.69
N ALA A 198 3.38 -3.99 4.45
CA ALA A 198 3.56 -3.20 5.67
C ALA A 198 3.36 -4.01 6.97
N SER A 199 3.24 -5.34 6.91
CA SER A 199 2.99 -6.19 8.08
C SER A 199 4.08 -6.09 9.15
N ARG A 200 5.31 -5.67 8.80
CA ARG A 200 6.39 -5.37 9.75
C ARG A 200 5.97 -4.36 10.82
N LEU A 201 5.04 -3.45 10.52
CA LEU A 201 4.51 -2.49 11.50
C LEU A 201 3.95 -3.21 12.73
N ARG A 202 3.29 -4.34 12.53
CA ARG A 202 2.70 -5.16 13.60
C ARG A 202 3.71 -6.12 14.22
N TRP A 203 4.24 -7.07 13.44
CA TRP A 203 5.03 -8.17 14.01
C TRP A 203 6.44 -7.77 14.44
N LYS A 204 7.08 -6.79 13.76
CA LYS A 204 8.44 -6.32 14.11
C LYS A 204 8.41 -5.17 15.10
N TYR A 205 7.49 -4.22 14.91
CA TYR A 205 7.47 -2.98 15.71
C TYR A 205 6.40 -2.98 16.81
N GLY A 206 5.46 -3.93 16.84
CA GLY A 206 4.45 -4.05 17.87
C GLY A 206 3.42 -2.91 17.84
N VAL A 207 3.21 -2.22 16.73
CA VAL A 207 2.18 -1.20 16.56
C VAL A 207 0.86 -1.91 16.25
N LEU A 208 0.00 -2.01 17.25
CA LEU A 208 -1.27 -2.74 17.18
C LEU A 208 -2.48 -1.83 16.94
N ASN A 209 -2.26 -0.52 16.80
CA ASN A 209 -3.29 0.44 16.42
C ASN A 209 -4.04 -0.02 15.15
N ASP A 210 -5.24 0.50 14.97
CA ASP A 210 -5.99 0.30 13.73
C ASP A 210 -5.42 1.22 12.64
N VAL A 211 -4.54 0.66 11.82
CA VAL A 211 -3.79 1.38 10.78
C VAL A 211 -4.10 0.79 9.42
N ALA A 212 -4.41 1.65 8.48
CA ALA A 212 -4.39 1.37 7.05
C ALA A 212 -3.16 2.06 6.44
N GLY A 213 -2.50 1.44 5.45
CA GLY A 213 -1.29 2.06 4.89
C GLY A 213 -0.83 1.44 3.58
N LYS A 214 0.17 2.08 2.98
CA LYS A 214 0.78 1.61 1.74
C LYS A 214 2.26 1.95 1.70
N THR A 215 3.09 0.97 1.40
CA THR A 215 4.52 1.15 1.12
C THR A 215 4.75 1.57 -0.32
N GLY A 216 5.75 2.39 -0.54
CA GLY A 216 6.27 2.74 -1.86
C GLY A 216 7.77 2.49 -1.92
N THR A 217 8.22 2.03 -3.06
CA THR A 217 9.63 1.88 -3.40
C THR A 217 9.75 2.23 -4.86
N THR A 218 10.66 3.12 -5.22
CA THR A 218 10.92 3.45 -6.61
C THR A 218 11.95 2.53 -7.23
N GLN A 219 12.05 2.57 -8.55
CA GLN A 219 13.06 1.79 -9.25
C GLN A 219 14.45 2.13 -8.71
N ALA A 220 15.27 1.10 -8.63
CA ALA A 220 16.63 1.20 -8.12
C ALA A 220 16.75 1.69 -6.65
N ASN A 221 15.66 1.63 -5.86
CA ASN A 221 15.64 1.93 -4.42
C ASN A 221 16.08 3.36 -4.06
N ALA A 222 15.80 4.34 -4.94
CA ALA A 222 16.15 5.74 -4.70
C ALA A 222 15.22 6.40 -3.66
N ASP A 223 13.94 5.98 -3.63
CA ASP A 223 12.91 6.53 -2.76
C ASP A 223 12.18 5.41 -2.00
N GLY A 224 12.15 5.52 -0.72
CA GLY A 224 11.34 4.71 0.18
C GLY A 224 10.20 5.54 0.76
N TRP A 225 8.95 5.09 0.58
CA TRP A 225 7.74 5.76 1.05
C TRP A 225 6.95 4.87 1.99
N PHE A 226 6.33 5.47 2.97
CA PHE A 226 5.25 4.85 3.70
C PHE A 226 4.18 5.86 4.04
N MET A 227 2.97 5.61 3.54
CA MET A 227 1.78 6.37 3.86
C MET A 227 0.93 5.54 4.80
N ALA A 228 0.61 6.10 5.96
CA ALA A 228 -0.21 5.47 6.98
C ALA A 228 -1.38 6.37 7.37
N MET A 229 -2.51 5.78 7.71
CA MET A 229 -3.64 6.48 8.26
C MET A 229 -4.28 5.67 9.38
N THR A 230 -4.67 6.36 10.44
CA THR A 230 -5.59 5.92 11.48
C THR A 230 -6.92 6.67 11.28
N PRO A 231 -7.99 6.35 12.03
CA PRO A 231 -9.22 7.14 11.95
C PRO A 231 -9.08 8.64 12.30
N LYS A 232 -7.98 9.01 12.96
CA LYS A 232 -7.76 10.39 13.49
C LYS A 232 -6.51 11.07 12.95
N LEU A 233 -5.63 10.34 12.27
CA LEU A 233 -4.33 10.88 11.84
C LEU A 233 -3.86 10.24 10.54
N VAL A 234 -3.35 11.06 9.63
CA VAL A 234 -2.65 10.60 8.41
C VAL A 234 -1.19 10.99 8.52
N ILE A 235 -0.30 10.06 8.20
CA ILE A 235 1.15 10.22 8.33
C ILE A 235 1.78 9.83 6.98
N GLY A 236 2.47 10.78 6.37
CA GLY A 236 3.32 10.54 5.21
C GLY A 236 4.79 10.57 5.60
N THR A 237 5.55 9.58 5.17
CA THR A 237 7.01 9.55 5.36
C THR A 237 7.72 9.18 4.07
N TRP A 238 8.85 9.84 3.84
CA TRP A 238 9.75 9.60 2.74
C TRP A 238 11.19 9.50 3.24
N VAL A 239 11.96 8.61 2.65
CA VAL A 239 13.40 8.45 2.89
C VAL A 239 14.08 8.29 1.54
N GLY A 240 15.10 9.09 1.31
CA GLY A 240 15.94 9.06 0.12
C GLY A 240 17.09 10.04 0.27
N ALA A 241 17.95 10.09 -0.72
CA ALA A 241 19.01 11.10 -0.79
C ALA A 241 18.56 12.28 -1.66
N ASP A 242 19.19 13.44 -1.48
CA ASP A 242 18.96 14.63 -2.32
C ASP A 242 19.29 14.33 -3.77
N ASP A 243 20.38 13.65 -4.01
CA ASP A 243 20.73 13.10 -5.31
C ASP A 243 20.22 11.66 -5.44
N PRO A 244 19.26 11.37 -6.34
CA PRO A 244 18.71 10.02 -6.50
C PRO A 244 19.70 8.97 -7.01
N ARG A 245 20.92 9.38 -7.39
CA ARG A 245 22.02 8.46 -7.71
C ARG A 245 22.61 7.82 -6.44
N ILE A 246 22.47 8.48 -5.29
CA ILE A 246 22.82 7.94 -3.98
C ILE A 246 21.63 7.11 -3.48
N ARG A 247 21.76 5.78 -3.53
CA ARG A 247 20.64 4.86 -3.29
C ARG A 247 21.12 3.53 -2.72
N PHE A 248 20.19 2.79 -2.15
CA PHE A 248 20.46 1.43 -1.68
C PHE A 248 20.69 0.48 -2.86
N ARG A 249 21.72 -0.37 -2.75
CA ARG A 249 22.04 -1.35 -3.82
C ARG A 249 21.06 -2.53 -3.86
N ILE A 250 20.47 -2.89 -2.72
CA ILE A 250 19.56 -4.02 -2.58
C ILE A 250 18.20 -3.56 -2.06
N THR A 251 17.14 -4.18 -2.55
CA THR A 251 15.76 -3.79 -2.26
C THR A 251 15.39 -4.04 -0.79
N GLU A 252 15.92 -5.08 -0.17
CA GLU A 252 15.67 -5.40 1.25
C GLU A 252 16.02 -4.24 2.19
N LEU A 253 17.04 -3.45 1.86
CA LEU A 253 17.46 -2.27 2.64
C LEU A 253 16.75 -1.00 2.18
N GLY A 254 16.53 -0.82 0.85
CA GLY A 254 16.01 0.42 0.28
C GLY A 254 14.49 0.51 0.16
N GLN A 255 13.78 -0.59 0.34
CA GLN A 255 12.30 -0.57 0.24
C GLN A 255 11.65 0.26 1.36
N GLY A 256 10.51 0.87 1.07
CA GLY A 256 9.77 1.71 2.01
C GLY A 256 9.42 1.02 3.33
N SER A 257 9.23 -0.31 3.32
CA SER A 257 9.01 -1.10 4.55
C SER A 257 10.26 -1.23 5.44
N SER A 258 11.45 -0.94 4.91
CA SER A 258 12.72 -0.98 5.66
C SER A 258 13.23 0.42 6.01
N THR A 259 12.82 1.45 5.29
CA THR A 259 13.29 2.84 5.42
C THR A 259 12.23 3.76 6.04
N ALA A 260 11.12 4.02 5.35
CA ALA A 260 10.11 4.98 5.77
C ALA A 260 9.13 4.43 6.84
N LEU A 261 8.73 3.15 6.76
CA LEU A 261 7.83 2.54 7.73
C LEU A 261 8.36 2.56 9.18
N PRO A 262 9.65 2.32 9.47
CA PRO A 262 10.19 2.45 10.83
C PRO A 262 9.95 3.81 11.47
N MET A 263 10.00 4.91 10.71
CA MET A 263 9.74 6.26 11.21
C MET A 263 8.31 6.36 11.76
N VAL A 264 7.32 5.89 11.00
CA VAL A 264 5.92 5.82 11.47
C VAL A 264 5.79 4.90 12.67
N ALA A 265 6.49 3.77 12.69
CA ALA A 265 6.43 2.84 13.81
C ALA A 265 6.92 3.45 15.12
N TYR A 266 8.07 4.14 15.10
CA TYR A 266 8.61 4.82 16.28
C TYR A 266 7.73 5.99 16.71
N PHE A 267 7.24 6.79 15.77
CA PHE A 267 6.29 7.86 16.06
C PHE A 267 5.03 7.33 16.75
N MET A 268 4.39 6.30 16.20
CA MET A 268 3.19 5.71 16.79
C MET A 268 3.46 5.09 18.17
N LYS A 269 4.64 4.55 18.42
CA LYS A 269 5.03 4.08 19.75
C LYS A 269 5.09 5.21 20.78
N GLN A 270 5.53 6.41 20.38
CA GLN A 270 5.53 7.57 21.27
C GLN A 270 4.10 8.08 21.50
N VAL A 271 3.30 8.19 20.44
CA VAL A 271 1.87 8.54 20.54
C VAL A 271 1.13 7.59 21.50
N ASN A 272 1.43 6.29 21.44
CA ASN A 272 0.79 5.28 22.30
C ASN A 272 1.20 5.38 23.78
N LYS A 273 2.35 5.96 24.09
CA LYS A 273 2.85 6.12 25.46
C LYS A 273 2.28 7.37 26.14
N ASP A 274 1.90 8.38 25.37
CA ASP A 274 1.46 9.65 25.90
C ASP A 274 -0.07 9.67 26.05
N PRO A 275 -0.59 9.80 27.29
CA PRO A 275 -2.03 9.86 27.55
C PRO A 275 -2.76 11.00 26.81
N ALA A 276 -2.07 12.09 26.48
CA ALA A 276 -2.64 13.20 25.74
C ALA A 276 -3.11 12.81 24.32
N PHE A 277 -2.55 11.72 23.76
CA PHE A 277 -2.90 11.22 22.43
C PHE A 277 -3.76 9.95 22.46
N LYS A 278 -4.37 9.64 23.59
CA LYS A 278 -5.21 8.42 23.74
C LYS A 278 -6.33 8.36 22.70
N GLU A 279 -6.92 9.50 22.35
CA GLU A 279 -7.95 9.55 21.31
C GLU A 279 -7.44 9.08 19.92
N ILE A 280 -6.17 9.30 19.62
CA ILE A 280 -5.53 8.85 18.39
C ILE A 280 -5.16 7.36 18.50
N SER A 281 -4.59 6.96 19.65
CA SER A 281 -4.12 5.59 19.88
C SER A 281 -5.24 4.56 19.85
N ASP A 282 -6.39 4.88 20.47
CA ASP A 282 -7.51 3.96 20.66
C ASP A 282 -8.51 3.99 19.50
N ALA A 283 -8.37 4.95 18.58
CA ALA A 283 -9.29 5.13 17.47
C ALA A 283 -9.38 3.85 16.60
N LYS A 284 -10.60 3.47 16.24
CA LYS A 284 -10.89 2.36 15.35
C LYS A 284 -11.64 2.83 14.12
N PHE A 285 -11.31 2.29 12.95
CA PHE A 285 -12.13 2.51 11.76
C PHE A 285 -13.52 1.93 11.98
N LYS A 286 -14.52 2.66 11.51
CA LYS A 286 -15.89 2.15 11.54
C LYS A 286 -15.98 0.85 10.74
N PRO A 287 -16.71 -0.15 11.21
CA PRO A 287 -16.93 -1.39 10.45
C PRO A 287 -17.58 -1.07 9.10
N LEU A 288 -17.37 -1.94 8.12
CA LEU A 288 -18.11 -1.86 6.86
C LEU A 288 -19.61 -2.02 7.13
N PRO A 289 -20.46 -1.24 6.45
CA PRO A 289 -21.88 -1.51 6.39
C PRO A 289 -22.15 -2.97 5.99
N ARG A 290 -23.27 -3.52 6.42
CA ARG A 290 -23.59 -4.93 6.15
C ARG A 290 -23.58 -5.26 4.65
N GLU A 291 -24.04 -4.33 3.85
CA GLU A 291 -24.12 -4.43 2.39
C GLU A 291 -22.73 -4.55 1.74
N LEU A 292 -21.68 -3.98 2.38
CA LEU A 292 -20.30 -4.00 1.90
C LEU A 292 -19.43 -5.10 2.52
N GLN A 293 -19.90 -5.79 3.56
CA GLN A 293 -19.08 -6.81 4.23
C GLN A 293 -18.76 -7.96 3.27
N GLY A 294 -19.74 -8.41 2.48
CA GLY A 294 -19.56 -9.46 1.47
C GLY A 294 -18.63 -9.08 0.32
N GLU A 295 -18.49 -7.78 0.02
CA GLU A 295 -17.67 -7.25 -1.07
C GLU A 295 -16.16 -7.54 -0.91
N LEU A 296 -15.70 -7.80 0.32
CA LEU A 296 -14.29 -8.12 0.63
C LEU A 296 -14.13 -9.47 1.31
N ASP A 297 -15.20 -10.28 1.36
CA ASP A 297 -15.18 -11.62 1.95
C ASP A 297 -14.75 -12.68 0.93
N CYS A 298 -13.58 -12.46 0.37
CA CYS A 298 -12.96 -13.34 -0.61
C CYS A 298 -11.48 -13.58 -0.26
N ASP A 299 -10.93 -14.65 -0.82
CA ASP A 299 -9.51 -14.95 -0.70
C ASP A 299 -8.67 -13.82 -1.30
N LEU A 300 -7.46 -13.62 -0.76
CA LEU A 300 -6.54 -12.62 -1.29
C LEU A 300 -6.04 -12.99 -2.68
N TYR A 301 -5.92 -14.28 -2.94
CA TYR A 301 -5.39 -14.82 -4.19
C TYR A 301 -5.82 -16.27 -4.41
N GLU A 302 -5.80 -16.68 -5.65
CA GLU A 302 -5.99 -18.05 -6.06
C GLU A 302 -4.75 -18.63 -6.72
N LEU A 303 -4.46 -19.91 -6.43
CA LEU A 303 -3.42 -20.68 -7.06
C LEU A 303 -4.08 -21.80 -7.86
N SER A 304 -3.77 -21.95 -9.14
CA SER A 304 -4.28 -23.07 -9.92
C SER A 304 -3.75 -24.40 -9.39
N ASP A 305 -4.48 -25.48 -9.61
CA ASP A 305 -4.06 -26.82 -9.18
C ASP A 305 -2.70 -27.21 -9.78
N GLU A 306 -2.46 -26.86 -11.05
CA GLU A 306 -1.17 -27.07 -11.71
C GLU A 306 -0.04 -26.33 -10.97
N LEU A 307 -0.26 -25.07 -10.59
CA LEU A 307 0.73 -24.30 -9.84
C LEU A 307 0.96 -24.87 -8.44
N ILE A 308 -0.09 -25.33 -7.77
CA ILE A 308 0.01 -26.01 -6.47
C ILE A 308 0.90 -27.24 -6.57
N GLU A 309 0.71 -28.10 -7.59
CA GLU A 309 1.53 -29.30 -7.77
C GLU A 309 3.00 -28.96 -8.09
N GLN A 310 3.24 -27.92 -8.89
CA GLN A 310 4.61 -27.45 -9.15
C GLN A 310 5.30 -26.99 -7.86
N ILE A 311 4.59 -26.21 -7.00
CA ILE A 311 5.14 -25.73 -5.72
C ILE A 311 5.39 -26.90 -4.76
N LYS A 312 4.46 -27.86 -4.65
CA LYS A 312 4.64 -29.07 -3.82
C LYS A 312 5.91 -29.81 -4.21
N HIS A 313 6.14 -30.01 -5.51
CA HIS A 313 7.35 -30.70 -5.99
C HIS A 313 8.64 -29.97 -5.58
N VAL A 314 8.66 -28.64 -5.67
CA VAL A 314 9.81 -27.83 -5.24
C VAL A 314 10.03 -27.92 -3.73
N VAL A 315 8.96 -27.85 -2.93
CA VAL A 315 9.02 -27.94 -1.46
C VAL A 315 9.55 -29.32 -1.04
N LEU A 316 9.00 -30.40 -1.59
CA LEU A 316 9.43 -31.77 -1.29
C LEU A 316 10.90 -31.99 -1.65
N LYS A 317 11.35 -31.53 -2.82
CA LYS A 317 12.76 -31.61 -3.22
C LYS A 317 13.68 -30.86 -2.28
N ARG A 318 13.27 -29.68 -1.80
CA ARG A 318 14.04 -28.90 -0.82
C ARG A 318 14.12 -29.63 0.53
N ASP A 319 13.00 -30.14 1.01
CA ASP A 319 12.92 -30.84 2.31
C ASP A 319 13.75 -32.13 2.27
N SER A 320 13.78 -32.84 1.16
CA SER A 320 14.64 -34.02 0.99
C SER A 320 16.15 -33.69 0.99
N ILE A 321 16.55 -32.53 0.45
CA ILE A 321 17.94 -32.06 0.52
C ILE A 321 18.33 -31.75 1.98
N ILE A 322 17.45 -31.08 2.72
CA ILE A 322 17.69 -30.75 4.14
C ILE A 322 17.81 -32.02 4.99
N GLN A 323 16.99 -33.05 4.72
CA GLN A 323 17.06 -34.33 5.43
C GLN A 323 18.32 -35.13 5.11
N ALA A 324 18.82 -35.01 3.87
CA ALA A 324 20.02 -35.72 3.44
C ALA A 324 21.31 -35.10 4.00
N ASP A 325 21.34 -33.79 4.20
CA ASP A 325 22.51 -33.09 4.76
C ASP A 325 22.07 -31.88 5.59
N THR A 326 22.10 -32.04 6.91
CA THR A 326 21.72 -30.99 7.87
C THR A 326 22.70 -29.82 7.94
N THR A 327 23.87 -29.93 7.31
CA THR A 327 24.88 -28.86 7.25
C THR A 327 24.62 -27.90 6.11
N VAL A 328 23.81 -28.30 5.11
CA VAL A 328 23.44 -27.45 3.97
C VAL A 328 22.39 -26.44 4.40
N LYS A 329 22.71 -25.16 4.31
CA LYS A 329 21.71 -24.10 4.51
C LYS A 329 20.68 -24.17 3.37
N PRO A 330 19.40 -24.41 3.69
CA PRO A 330 18.36 -24.48 2.67
C PRO A 330 18.26 -23.15 1.90
N PRO A 331 17.96 -23.19 0.60
CA PRO A 331 17.66 -21.98 -0.15
C PRO A 331 16.46 -21.23 0.47
N ASN A 332 16.48 -19.91 0.39
CA ASN A 332 15.35 -19.10 0.87
C ASN A 332 14.05 -19.51 0.18
N GLU A 333 12.95 -19.47 0.96
CA GLU A 333 11.62 -19.73 0.41
C GLU A 333 11.27 -18.71 -0.68
N THR A 334 10.73 -19.19 -1.77
CA THR A 334 10.18 -18.32 -2.82
C THR A 334 8.86 -17.69 -2.36
N PHE A 335 8.48 -16.59 -2.97
CA PHE A 335 7.21 -15.94 -2.67
C PHE A 335 6.00 -16.86 -2.93
N LEU A 336 6.05 -17.67 -3.98
CA LEU A 336 5.01 -18.66 -4.29
C LEU A 336 4.90 -19.73 -3.20
N GLU A 337 6.01 -20.20 -2.64
CA GLU A 337 5.99 -21.13 -1.49
C GLU A 337 5.37 -20.48 -0.25
N VAL A 338 5.64 -19.21 0.01
CA VAL A 338 5.02 -18.46 1.11
C VAL A 338 3.51 -18.37 0.92
N LEU A 339 3.03 -18.05 -0.30
CA LEU A 339 1.60 -18.02 -0.61
C LEU A 339 0.97 -19.40 -0.42
N TYR A 340 1.59 -20.46 -0.96
CA TYR A 340 1.10 -21.83 -0.81
C TYR A 340 0.97 -22.25 0.66
N LYS A 341 2.00 -22.02 1.47
CA LYS A 341 1.97 -22.34 2.92
C LYS A 341 0.89 -21.57 3.66
N ARG A 342 0.65 -20.30 3.29
CA ARG A 342 -0.47 -19.50 3.84
C ARG A 342 -1.82 -20.14 3.48
N LYS A 343 -2.03 -20.51 2.20
CA LYS A 343 -3.26 -21.16 1.75
C LYS A 343 -3.50 -22.46 2.52
N LEU A 344 -2.48 -23.31 2.67
CA LEU A 344 -2.57 -24.54 3.47
C LEU A 344 -2.94 -24.27 4.94
N LYS A 345 -2.38 -23.23 5.56
CA LYS A 345 -2.71 -22.86 6.94
C LYS A 345 -4.17 -22.45 7.09
N ILE A 346 -4.71 -21.69 6.14
CA ILE A 346 -6.12 -21.27 6.13
C ILE A 346 -7.02 -22.48 5.95
N MET A 347 -6.72 -23.36 4.98
CA MET A 347 -7.49 -24.58 4.75
C MET A 347 -7.53 -25.47 6.00
N LYS A 348 -6.39 -25.68 6.68
CA LYS A 348 -6.32 -26.45 7.94
C LYS A 348 -7.12 -25.81 9.07
N ALA A 349 -7.14 -24.48 9.18
CA ALA A 349 -7.92 -23.76 10.18
C ALA A 349 -9.43 -23.87 9.95
N ASN A 350 -9.86 -23.93 8.70
CA ASN A 350 -11.29 -23.99 8.31
C ASN A 350 -11.82 -25.44 8.20
N THR A 351 -10.96 -26.46 8.32
CA THR A 351 -11.38 -27.87 8.26
C THR A 351 -11.98 -28.28 9.61
N PRO A 352 -13.22 -28.80 9.68
CA PRO A 352 -13.81 -29.31 10.92
C PRO A 352 -12.93 -30.40 11.55
N ASP A 353 -12.91 -30.47 12.89
CA ASP A 353 -12.04 -31.42 13.64
C ASP A 353 -12.26 -32.88 13.23
N THR A 354 -13.48 -33.24 12.83
CA THR A 354 -13.84 -34.58 12.34
C THR A 354 -13.17 -34.98 11.02
N LEU A 355 -12.67 -34.01 10.22
CA LEU A 355 -12.04 -34.25 8.93
C LEU A 355 -10.52 -34.00 8.94
N LYS A 356 -9.98 -33.43 10.02
CA LYS A 356 -8.56 -33.11 10.14
C LYS A 356 -7.64 -34.33 10.00
N THR A 357 -8.08 -35.50 10.50
CA THR A 357 -7.32 -36.74 10.45
C THR A 357 -7.14 -37.27 9.03
N ASN A 358 -8.14 -37.09 8.15
CA ASN A 358 -8.08 -37.54 6.76
C ASN A 358 -7.37 -36.53 5.84
N ALA A 359 -7.55 -35.21 6.07
CA ALA A 359 -6.89 -34.17 5.28
C ALA A 359 -5.37 -34.14 5.46
N ILE A 360 -4.87 -34.47 6.68
CA ILE A 360 -3.43 -34.59 6.95
C ILE A 360 -2.81 -35.73 6.14
N ARG A 361 -3.54 -36.83 5.91
CA ARG A 361 -3.07 -37.97 5.09
C ARG A 361 -3.01 -37.69 3.59
N ILE A 362 -3.85 -36.79 3.10
CA ILE A 362 -3.91 -36.43 1.65
C ILE A 362 -2.94 -35.30 1.31
N LEU A 363 -2.64 -34.39 2.27
CA LEU A 363 -1.82 -33.20 2.08
C LEU A 363 -0.39 -33.30 2.62
N GLY A 364 -0.10 -34.27 3.43
CA GLY A 364 1.22 -34.57 3.98
C GLY A 364 1.53 -36.05 3.73
N GLY A 365 2.44 -36.34 2.82
CA GLY A 365 2.89 -37.68 2.51
C GLY A 365 3.22 -38.50 3.74
N GLY A 366 3.14 -39.81 3.59
CA GLY A 366 3.18 -40.86 4.56
C GLY A 366 4.28 -40.80 5.61
N ASP A 367 4.04 -41.65 6.62
CA ASP A 367 4.93 -42.04 7.70
C ASP A 367 6.40 -42.24 7.29
#